data_36ecda408d229cc631963b7e767b21d0
#
_entry.id   36ecda408d229cc631963b7e767b21d0
#
_cell.length_a   1.000
_cell.length_b   1.000
_cell.length_c   1.000
_cell.angle_alpha   90.00
_cell.angle_beta   90.00
_cell.angle_gamma   90.00
#
_symmetry.space_group_name_H-M   'P 1'
#
loop_
_entity.id
_entity.type
_entity.pdbx_description
1 polymer ?
#
loop_
_entity_poly.entity_id
_entity_poly.type
_entity_poly.pdbx_seq_one_letter_code
_entity_poly.pdbx_strand_id
1 'polypeptide(L)' 'MTRKNFVAIAQIIKDNATTIEKQNGTIAHVLPYDKTVIALASYFVTENPNFDITRFNQACGIIE' A
#
# COMPACT_ATOMS: atom_id res chain seq x y z
N MET A 1 -7.91 13.27 7.19
CA MET A 1 -6.66 13.08 6.45
C MET A 1 -6.35 14.35 5.67
N THR A 2 -5.11 14.80 5.70
CA THR A 2 -4.70 16.05 5.03
C THR A 2 -4.19 15.74 3.61
N ARG A 3 -4.00 16.82 2.84
CA ARG A 3 -3.41 16.70 1.50
C ARG A 3 -2.05 16.02 1.53
N LYS A 4 -1.24 16.31 2.55
CA LYS A 4 0.06 15.68 2.74
C LYS A 4 -0.07 14.16 2.83
N ASN A 5 -1.08 13.67 3.55
CA ASN A 5 -1.31 12.23 3.70
C ASN A 5 -1.73 11.60 2.38
N PHE A 6 -2.60 12.26 1.62
CA PHE A 6 -3.01 11.75 0.31
C PHE A 6 -1.83 11.63 -0.63
N VAL A 7 -0.96 12.64 -0.66
CA VAL A 7 0.22 12.62 -1.53
C VAL A 7 1.16 11.48 -1.13
N ALA A 8 1.39 11.29 0.17
CA ALA A 8 2.27 10.24 0.67
C ALA A 8 1.72 8.85 0.33
N ILE A 9 0.43 8.64 0.53
CA ILE A 9 -0.21 7.36 0.21
C ILE A 9 -0.16 7.08 -1.29
N ALA A 10 -0.44 8.09 -2.10
CA ALA A 10 -0.36 7.96 -3.56
C ALA A 10 1.06 7.59 -4.00
N GLN A 11 2.07 8.19 -3.38
CA GLN A 11 3.46 7.89 -3.70
C GLN A 11 3.82 6.45 -3.33
N ILE A 12 3.34 5.96 -2.19
CA ILE A 12 3.56 4.58 -1.77
C ILE A 12 2.97 3.62 -2.81
N ILE A 13 1.76 3.88 -3.26
CA ILE A 13 1.10 3.05 -4.27
C ILE A 13 1.88 3.09 -5.58
N LYS A 14 2.28 4.27 -6.01
CA LYS A 14 3.05 4.44 -7.24
C LYS A 14 4.38 3.69 -7.18
N ASP A 15 5.10 3.80 -6.06
CA ASP A 15 6.41 3.19 -5.90
C ASP A 15 6.35 1.66 -5.87
N ASN A 16 5.22 1.10 -5.47
CA ASN A 16 5.04 -0.34 -5.40
C ASN A 16 4.35 -0.93 -6.63
N ALA A 17 3.79 -0.08 -7.48
CA ALA A 17 3.07 -0.55 -8.66
C ALA A 17 4.05 -1.04 -9.73
N THR A 18 3.69 -2.14 -10.36
CA THR A 18 4.40 -2.65 -11.54
C THR A 18 3.41 -2.79 -12.69
N THR A 19 3.93 -2.82 -13.91
CA THR A 19 3.09 -3.01 -15.08
C THR A 19 3.33 -4.40 -15.67
N ILE A 20 2.25 -5.02 -16.13
CA ILE A 20 2.31 -6.31 -16.81
C ILE A 20 1.65 -6.12 -18.18
N GLU A 21 2.35 -6.49 -19.24
CA GLU A 21 1.80 -6.51 -20.57
C GLU A 21 1.08 -7.82 -20.79
N LYS A 22 -0.21 -7.75 -21.13
CA LYS A 22 -1.01 -8.91 -21.41
C LYS A 22 -0.87 -9.32 -22.88
N GLN A 23 -1.20 -10.58 -23.19
CA GLN A 23 -1.08 -11.11 -24.54
C GLN A 23 -1.86 -10.33 -25.60
N ASN A 24 -2.94 -9.69 -25.19
CA ASN A 24 -3.77 -8.90 -26.11
C ASN A 24 -3.29 -7.46 -26.28
N GLY A 25 -2.09 -7.15 -25.81
CA GLY A 25 -1.53 -5.80 -25.88
C GLY A 25 -2.03 -4.84 -24.82
N THR A 26 -2.85 -5.29 -23.89
CA THR A 26 -3.34 -4.46 -22.78
C THR A 26 -2.30 -4.42 -21.67
N ILE A 27 -2.11 -3.24 -21.08
CA ILE A 27 -1.20 -3.07 -19.94
C ILE A 27 -2.04 -3.05 -18.67
N ALA A 28 -1.67 -3.89 -17.72
CA ALA A 28 -2.28 -3.91 -16.39
C ALA A 28 -1.30 -3.38 -15.35
N HIS A 29 -1.80 -2.61 -14.38
CA HIS A 29 -1.03 -2.18 -13.23
C HIS A 29 -1.34 -3.10 -12.07
N VAL A 30 -0.31 -3.61 -11.40
CA VAL A 30 -0.49 -4.52 -10.28
C VAL A 30 0.34 -4.04 -9.09
N LEU A 31 -0.13 -4.36 -7.89
CA LEU A 31 0.57 -4.06 -6.65
C LEU A 31 0.88 -5.36 -5.93
N PRO A 32 2.13 -5.53 -5.43
CA PRO A 32 2.41 -6.65 -4.55
C PRO A 32 1.67 -6.42 -3.23
N TYR A 33 0.78 -7.36 -2.91
CA TYR A 33 -0.13 -7.23 -1.79
C TYR A 33 0.61 -6.99 -0.47
N ASP A 34 1.52 -7.90 -0.12
CA ASP A 34 2.22 -7.85 1.17
C ASP A 34 3.09 -6.61 1.30
N LYS A 35 3.86 -6.29 0.27
CA LYS A 35 4.77 -5.14 0.30
C LYS A 35 3.99 -3.83 0.41
N THR A 36 2.89 -3.72 -0.30
CA THR A 36 2.06 -2.51 -0.27
C THR A 36 1.44 -2.30 1.11
N VAL A 37 0.91 -3.37 1.71
CA VAL A 37 0.34 -3.29 3.06
C VAL A 37 1.40 -2.91 4.07
N ILE A 38 2.59 -3.51 4.01
CA ILE A 38 3.69 -3.19 4.91
C ILE A 38 4.10 -1.73 4.77
N ALA A 39 4.22 -1.23 3.54
CA ALA A 39 4.60 0.16 3.31
C ALA A 39 3.57 1.13 3.85
N LEU A 40 2.29 0.85 3.66
CA LEU A 40 1.21 1.68 4.21
C LEU A 40 1.21 1.66 5.73
N ALA A 41 1.36 0.48 6.33
CA ALA A 41 1.40 0.34 7.78
C ALA A 41 2.57 1.13 8.38
N SER A 42 3.73 1.04 7.76
CA SER A 42 4.92 1.79 8.20
C SER A 42 4.67 3.30 8.15
N TYR A 43 4.04 3.77 7.08
CA TYR A 43 3.70 5.18 6.97
C TYR A 43 2.73 5.61 8.08
N PHE A 44 1.69 4.82 8.32
CA PHE A 44 0.70 5.17 9.35
C PHE A 44 1.30 5.20 10.75
N VAL A 45 2.23 4.29 11.06
CA VAL A 45 2.94 4.32 12.34
C VAL A 45 3.77 5.59 12.48
N THR A 46 4.41 6.02 11.40
CA THR A 46 5.19 7.25 11.39
C THR A 46 4.31 8.46 11.70
N GLU A 47 3.09 8.49 11.15
CA GLU A 47 2.17 9.61 11.36
C GLU A 47 1.44 9.52 12.72
N ASN A 48 1.27 8.30 13.24
CA ASN A 48 0.57 8.08 14.49
C ASN A 48 1.22 6.91 15.24
N PRO A 49 2.07 7.17 16.26
CA PRO A 49 2.76 6.10 16.99
C PRO A 49 1.82 5.11 17.68
N ASN A 50 0.56 5.49 17.89
CA ASN A 50 -0.44 4.62 18.50
C ASN A 50 -1.18 3.74 17.48
N PHE A 51 -0.78 3.82 16.22
CA PHE A 51 -1.41 3.03 15.16
C PHE A 51 -1.21 1.53 15.42
N ASP A 52 -2.30 0.77 15.36
CA ASP A 52 -2.28 -0.67 15.62
C ASP A 52 -2.03 -1.43 14.30
N ILE A 53 -0.76 -1.76 14.07
CA ILE A 53 -0.32 -2.47 12.86
C ILE A 53 -0.99 -3.85 12.77
N THR A 54 -1.06 -4.58 13.88
CA THR A 54 -1.62 -5.93 13.90
C THR A 54 -3.07 -5.89 13.43
N ARG A 55 -3.84 -4.95 13.95
CA ARG A 55 -5.25 -4.80 13.59
C ARG A 55 -5.41 -4.41 12.13
N PHE A 56 -4.55 -3.52 11.65
CA PHE A 56 -4.56 -3.11 10.26
C PHE A 56 -4.24 -4.29 9.33
N ASN A 57 -3.21 -5.07 9.66
CA ASN A 57 -2.83 -6.24 8.87
C ASN A 57 -3.97 -7.26 8.81
N GLN A 58 -4.63 -7.51 9.94
CA GLN A 58 -5.78 -8.42 9.98
C GLN A 58 -6.93 -7.91 9.10
N ALA A 59 -7.19 -6.60 9.16
CA ALA A 59 -8.24 -6.00 8.33
C ALA A 59 -7.92 -6.11 6.85
N CYS A 60 -6.65 -6.07 6.48
CA CYS A 60 -6.20 -6.25 5.10
C CYS A 60 -6.18 -7.71 4.66
N GLY A 61 -6.42 -8.65 5.57
CA GLY A 61 -6.42 -10.06 5.25
C GLY A 61 -5.07 -10.75 5.41
N ILE A 62 -4.07 -10.05 5.94
CA ILE A 62 -2.78 -10.67 6.24
C ILE A 62 -2.88 -11.35 7.60
N ILE A 63 -2.69 -12.67 7.60
CA ILE A 63 -2.73 -13.48 8.80
C ILE A 63 -1.31 -13.85 9.18
N GLU A 64 -0.95 -13.52 10.41
CA GLU A 64 0.34 -13.91 10.96
C GLU A 64 0.24 -15.18 11.76
#